data_f94410afa1ba26175bcd83daaf8366d5
#
_entry.id   f94410afa1ba26175bcd83daaf8366d5
#
_cell.length_a   1.000
_cell.length_b   1.000
_cell.length_c   1.000
_cell.angle_alpha   90.00
_cell.angle_beta   90.00
_cell.angle_gamma   90.00
#
_symmetry.space_group_name_H-M   'P 1'
#
loop_
_entity.id
_entity.type
_entity.pdbx_description
1 polymer ?
#
loop_
_entity_poly.entity_id
_entity_poly.type
_entity_poly.pdbx_seq_one_letter_code
_entity_poly.pdbx_strand_id
1 'polypeptide(L)'
;VLGIQNIILFLFCIFLLFTSNPFSRNIDPPLEGFGLNPLLQDPGLAFHPPMLYIGYVGLSVSFSFAIAILLNKKVEFDWFNYLKPWTLLTWAFLTSGIALGSWWAYYELGWGGWWFWDPVENASLMPWLISTALIHSITVTQKNNQFYNWTILLAIFGFSFSLLGTFIVRSGLLTSVHAFASDPTRGVFILIILALSTLIPLLIYGFKNTHRIDTKYFIFSKETGLLLNNIFLITSTITILIGTLYPLILETITGSKISVGAAYYNATFSPMMIPFITVSYTHLRAHETQPY
;
A
#
# COMPACT_ATOMS: atom_id res chain seq x y z
N VAL A 1 10.16 -1.67 18.01
CA VAL A 1 9.98 -2.17 16.66
C VAL A 1 9.76 -3.68 16.67
N LEU A 2 10.72 -4.49 17.14
CA LEU A 2 10.62 -5.96 17.15
C LEU A 2 9.37 -6.48 17.88
N GLY A 3 8.97 -5.87 19.00
CA GLY A 3 7.75 -6.26 19.71
C GLY A 3 6.49 -6.09 18.84
N ILE A 4 6.40 -5.03 18.05
CA ILE A 4 5.27 -4.82 17.13
C ILE A 4 5.30 -5.83 15.97
N GLN A 5 6.49 -6.12 15.42
CA GLN A 5 6.65 -7.16 14.39
C GLN A 5 6.19 -8.53 14.91
N ASN A 6 6.53 -8.88 16.15
CA ASN A 6 6.11 -10.13 16.77
C ASN A 6 4.58 -10.19 16.97
N ILE A 7 3.92 -9.06 17.29
CA ILE A 7 2.45 -9.00 17.37
C ILE A 7 1.83 -9.24 15.98
N ILE A 8 2.34 -8.59 14.94
CA ILE A 8 1.88 -8.80 13.57
C ILE A 8 2.07 -10.27 13.16
N LEU A 9 3.25 -10.82 13.39
CA LEU A 9 3.54 -12.23 13.12
C LEU A 9 2.58 -13.16 13.86
N PHE A 10 2.32 -12.91 15.14
CA PHE A 10 1.40 -13.68 15.95
C PHE A 10 -0.02 -13.66 15.36
N LEU A 11 -0.53 -12.51 14.93
CA LEU A 11 -1.84 -12.39 14.27
C LEU A 11 -1.91 -13.22 12.98
N PHE A 12 -0.85 -13.21 12.18
CA PHE A 12 -0.77 -14.05 10.98
C PHE A 12 -0.60 -15.53 11.29
N CYS A 13 0.09 -15.91 12.37
CA CYS A 13 0.12 -17.31 12.83
C CYS A 13 -1.28 -17.80 13.25
N ILE A 14 -2.05 -16.97 13.95
CA ILE A 14 -3.45 -17.27 14.28
C ILE A 14 -4.27 -17.44 13.00
N PHE A 15 -4.12 -16.53 12.02
CA PHE A 15 -4.77 -16.63 10.71
C PHE A 15 -4.46 -17.98 10.04
N LEU A 16 -3.19 -18.38 10.00
CA LEU A 16 -2.77 -19.66 9.41
C LEU A 16 -3.39 -20.86 10.13
N LEU A 17 -3.40 -20.85 11.46
CA LEU A 17 -3.93 -21.98 12.25
C LEU A 17 -5.43 -22.16 12.06
N PHE A 18 -6.20 -21.07 12.06
CA PHE A 18 -7.66 -21.14 12.10
C PHE A 18 -8.33 -21.08 10.74
N THR A 19 -7.70 -20.46 9.73
CA THR A 19 -8.35 -20.27 8.42
C THR A 19 -7.57 -20.83 7.23
N SER A 20 -6.28 -21.08 7.38
CA SER A 20 -5.41 -21.45 6.25
C SER A 20 -4.37 -22.51 6.63
N ASN A 21 -4.73 -23.45 7.52
CA ASN A 21 -3.79 -24.45 8.01
C ASN A 21 -3.19 -25.28 6.84
N PRO A 22 -1.90 -25.13 6.52
CA PRO A 22 -1.28 -25.84 5.42
C PRO A 22 -1.08 -27.36 5.71
N PHE A 23 -1.25 -27.77 6.96
CA PHE A 23 -1.13 -29.16 7.41
C PHE A 23 -2.47 -29.89 7.47
N SER A 24 -3.58 -29.22 7.18
CA SER A 24 -4.90 -29.90 7.10
C SER A 24 -4.90 -30.85 5.90
N ARG A 25 -5.44 -32.04 6.10
CA ARG A 25 -5.55 -33.09 5.08
C ARG A 25 -6.99 -33.24 4.64
N ASN A 26 -7.18 -33.52 3.35
CA ASN A 26 -8.48 -33.91 2.83
C ASN A 26 -8.85 -35.29 3.39
N ILE A 27 -10.11 -35.49 3.72
CA ILE A 27 -10.62 -36.80 4.18
C ILE A 27 -10.49 -37.82 3.08
N ASP A 28 -10.87 -37.43 1.84
CA ASP A 28 -10.72 -38.24 0.62
C ASP A 28 -9.76 -37.48 -0.34
N PRO A 29 -8.44 -37.75 -0.28
CA PRO A 29 -7.50 -37.11 -1.17
C PRO A 29 -7.71 -37.62 -2.60
N PRO A 30 -7.76 -36.74 -3.63
CA PRO A 30 -7.81 -37.16 -5.01
C PRO A 30 -6.54 -37.94 -5.37
N LEU A 31 -6.66 -38.90 -6.29
CA LEU A 31 -5.51 -39.71 -6.78
C LEU A 31 -4.45 -38.83 -7.45
N GLU A 32 -4.89 -37.76 -8.14
CA GLU A 32 -4.01 -36.77 -8.77
C GLU A 32 -4.52 -35.37 -8.47
N GLY A 33 -3.61 -34.36 -8.37
CA GLY A 33 -3.95 -32.95 -8.24
C GLY A 33 -4.42 -32.38 -9.58
N PHE A 34 -5.20 -31.29 -9.52
CA PHE A 34 -5.71 -30.61 -10.72
C PHE A 34 -4.61 -29.87 -11.53
N GLY A 35 -3.38 -29.83 -11.03
CA GLY A 35 -2.31 -29.04 -11.64
C GLY A 35 -2.50 -27.55 -11.48
N LEU A 36 -1.57 -26.77 -12.01
CA LEU A 36 -1.63 -25.32 -12.02
C LEU A 36 -2.39 -24.84 -13.26
N ASN A 37 -3.25 -23.84 -13.13
CA ASN A 37 -3.92 -23.21 -14.26
C ASN A 37 -2.87 -22.81 -15.32
N PRO A 38 -3.08 -23.13 -16.62
CA PRO A 38 -2.13 -22.82 -17.69
C PRO A 38 -1.68 -21.35 -17.73
N LEU A 39 -2.56 -20.40 -17.49
CA LEU A 39 -2.23 -18.98 -17.40
C LEU A 39 -1.23 -18.66 -16.27
N LEU A 40 -1.17 -19.49 -15.24
CA LEU A 40 -0.26 -19.32 -14.11
C LEU A 40 1.10 -20.00 -14.30
N GLN A 41 1.30 -20.73 -15.41
CA GLN A 41 2.55 -21.45 -15.70
C GLN A 41 3.60 -20.58 -16.41
N ASP A 42 3.41 -19.28 -16.40
CA ASP A 42 4.29 -18.32 -17.03
C ASP A 42 5.45 -17.90 -16.10
N PRO A 43 6.70 -17.75 -16.61
CA PRO A 43 7.83 -17.30 -15.82
C PRO A 43 7.63 -15.91 -15.18
N GLY A 44 6.94 -14.99 -15.86
CA GLY A 44 6.63 -13.65 -15.32
C GLY A 44 5.79 -13.76 -14.05
N LEU A 45 4.85 -14.70 -14.02
CA LEU A 45 4.03 -14.95 -12.84
C LEU A 45 4.81 -15.66 -11.71
N ALA A 46 5.92 -16.33 -11.99
CA ALA A 46 6.77 -16.92 -10.97
C ALA A 46 7.51 -15.85 -10.15
N PHE A 47 7.85 -14.71 -10.78
CA PHE A 47 8.61 -13.61 -10.13
C PHE A 47 7.73 -12.47 -9.60
N HIS A 48 6.64 -12.13 -10.31
CA HIS A 48 5.75 -11.03 -9.94
C HIS A 48 5.18 -11.14 -8.52
N PRO A 49 4.53 -12.25 -8.08
CA PRO A 49 3.95 -12.32 -6.75
C PRO A 49 4.97 -12.23 -5.61
N PRO A 50 6.15 -12.90 -5.65
CA PRO A 50 7.17 -12.74 -4.63
C PRO A 50 7.62 -11.29 -4.45
N MET A 51 7.82 -10.54 -5.54
CA MET A 51 8.19 -9.12 -5.48
C MET A 51 7.10 -8.29 -4.81
N LEU A 52 5.84 -8.47 -5.19
CA LEU A 52 4.72 -7.81 -4.53
C LEU A 52 4.63 -8.16 -3.04
N TYR A 53 4.75 -9.43 -2.66
CA TYR A 53 4.65 -9.83 -1.25
C TYR A 53 5.76 -9.24 -0.40
N ILE A 54 7.01 -9.19 -0.87
CA ILE A 54 8.09 -8.53 -0.14
C ILE A 54 7.75 -7.04 0.07
N GLY A 55 7.20 -6.39 -0.94
CA GLY A 55 6.75 -5.01 -0.84
C GLY A 55 5.61 -4.83 0.17
N TYR A 56 4.57 -5.65 0.10
CA TYR A 56 3.43 -5.60 1.03
C TYR A 56 3.85 -5.84 2.48
N VAL A 57 4.60 -6.93 2.72
CA VAL A 57 5.08 -7.28 4.06
C VAL A 57 6.09 -6.26 4.58
N GLY A 58 6.94 -5.72 3.71
CA GLY A 58 7.93 -4.71 4.06
C GLY A 58 7.33 -3.44 4.66
N LEU A 59 6.09 -3.05 4.29
CA LEU A 59 5.39 -1.92 4.89
C LEU A 59 5.10 -2.11 6.38
N SER A 60 5.04 -3.36 6.87
CA SER A 60 4.91 -3.66 8.30
C SER A 60 6.10 -3.14 9.11
N VAL A 61 7.28 -3.06 8.50
CA VAL A 61 8.49 -2.52 9.16
C VAL A 61 8.30 -1.03 9.41
N SER A 62 7.91 -0.26 8.38
CA SER A 62 7.64 1.18 8.52
C SER A 62 6.53 1.46 9.53
N PHE A 63 5.46 0.67 9.51
CA PHE A 63 4.39 0.68 10.50
C PHE A 63 4.92 0.44 11.92
N SER A 64 5.77 -0.58 12.11
CA SER A 64 6.31 -0.91 13.42
C SER A 64 7.21 0.17 14.00
N PHE A 65 7.94 0.89 13.15
CA PHE A 65 8.67 2.10 13.55
C PHE A 65 7.70 3.19 14.03
N ALA A 66 6.64 3.47 13.27
CA ALA A 66 5.64 4.48 13.63
C ALA A 66 5.00 4.19 14.99
N ILE A 67 4.58 2.94 15.23
CA ILE A 67 4.00 2.54 16.51
C ILE A 67 5.03 2.61 17.65
N ALA A 68 6.25 2.15 17.42
CA ALA A 68 7.31 2.22 18.42
C ALA A 68 7.59 3.67 18.86
N ILE A 69 7.54 4.61 17.93
CA ILE A 69 7.68 6.05 18.22
C ILE A 69 6.48 6.55 19.03
N LEU A 70 5.29 6.18 18.62
CA LEU A 70 4.08 6.57 19.36
C LEU A 70 4.07 6.02 20.78
N LEU A 71 4.61 4.85 21.05
CA LEU A 71 4.65 4.26 22.39
C LEU A 71 5.77 4.80 23.27
N ASN A 72 6.86 5.31 22.70
CA ASN A 72 8.00 5.80 23.47
C ASN A 72 7.86 7.31 23.79
N LYS A 73 8.23 7.67 25.02
CA LYS A 73 8.21 9.08 25.47
C LYS A 73 9.45 9.87 25.02
N LYS A 74 10.58 9.19 24.87
CA LYS A 74 11.83 9.78 24.40
C LYS A 74 12.19 9.11 23.09
N VAL A 75 12.14 9.85 22.01
CA VAL A 75 12.51 9.39 20.68
C VAL A 75 13.80 10.11 20.30
N GLU A 76 14.90 9.37 20.24
CA GLU A 76 16.14 9.87 19.69
C GLU A 76 15.98 10.07 18.17
N PHE A 77 16.63 11.11 17.67
CA PHE A 77 16.42 11.64 16.32
C PHE A 77 16.84 10.67 15.19
N ASP A 78 17.64 9.67 15.48
CA ASP A 78 18.29 8.81 14.47
C ASP A 78 17.41 7.72 13.87
N TRP A 79 16.18 7.51 14.37
CA TRP A 79 15.35 6.43 13.88
C TRP A 79 14.94 6.57 12.40
N PHE A 80 14.89 7.77 11.85
CA PHE A 80 14.62 8.02 10.43
C PHE A 80 15.71 7.44 9.53
N ASN A 81 16.97 7.42 10.00
CA ASN A 81 18.10 6.84 9.28
C ASN A 81 17.92 5.33 9.11
N TYR A 82 17.28 4.67 10.07
CA TYR A 82 16.95 3.25 9.98
C TYR A 82 15.66 3.00 9.18
N LEU A 83 14.67 3.87 9.28
CA LEU A 83 13.40 3.71 8.57
C LEU A 83 13.57 3.87 7.05
N LYS A 84 14.34 4.84 6.60
CA LYS A 84 14.49 5.18 5.18
C LYS A 84 14.94 4.01 4.30
N PRO A 85 16.02 3.27 4.62
CA PRO A 85 16.46 2.14 3.81
C PRO A 85 15.38 1.06 3.66
N TRP A 86 14.67 0.74 4.75
CA TRP A 86 13.58 -0.23 4.71
C TRP A 86 12.41 0.23 3.85
N THR A 87 12.02 1.49 3.96
CA THR A 87 10.95 2.06 3.14
C THR A 87 11.34 2.09 1.65
N LEU A 88 12.57 2.45 1.32
CA LEU A 88 13.09 2.43 -0.05
C LEU A 88 13.12 1.01 -0.63
N LEU A 89 13.60 0.04 0.14
CA LEU A 89 13.63 -1.36 -0.26
C LEU A 89 12.21 -1.88 -0.55
N THR A 90 11.29 -1.63 0.37
CA THR A 90 9.88 -1.97 0.24
C THR A 90 9.26 -1.36 -1.01
N TRP A 91 9.48 -0.07 -1.23
CA TRP A 91 8.99 0.65 -2.40
C TRP A 91 9.57 0.10 -3.71
N ALA A 92 10.86 -0.24 -3.72
CA ALA A 92 11.51 -0.84 -4.88
C ALA A 92 10.90 -2.21 -5.24
N PHE A 93 10.62 -3.05 -4.25
CA PHE A 93 9.95 -4.33 -4.46
C PHE A 93 8.49 -4.16 -4.94
N LEU A 94 7.73 -3.22 -4.38
CA LEU A 94 6.40 -2.87 -4.89
C LEU A 94 6.45 -2.40 -6.34
N THR A 95 7.39 -1.50 -6.67
CA THR A 95 7.58 -1.00 -8.04
C THR A 95 7.90 -2.13 -9.01
N SER A 96 8.85 -3.00 -8.65
CA SER A 96 9.22 -4.16 -9.47
C SER A 96 8.06 -5.13 -9.62
N GLY A 97 7.33 -5.40 -8.54
CA GLY A 97 6.18 -6.28 -8.58
C GLY A 97 5.06 -5.75 -9.46
N ILE A 98 4.69 -4.46 -9.34
CA ILE A 98 3.69 -3.82 -10.19
C ILE A 98 4.13 -3.85 -11.66
N ALA A 99 5.37 -3.47 -11.95
CA ALA A 99 5.90 -3.45 -13.32
C ALA A 99 5.89 -4.85 -13.97
N LEU A 100 6.32 -5.88 -13.24
CA LEU A 100 6.30 -7.26 -13.72
C LEU A 100 4.86 -7.78 -13.94
N GLY A 101 3.92 -7.42 -13.06
CA GLY A 101 2.51 -7.76 -13.23
C GLY A 101 1.87 -7.10 -14.44
N SER A 102 2.15 -5.81 -14.65
CA SER A 102 1.70 -5.08 -15.83
C SER A 102 2.29 -5.67 -17.13
N TRP A 103 3.56 -6.05 -17.10
CA TRP A 103 4.20 -6.70 -18.24
C TRP A 103 3.59 -8.07 -18.52
N TRP A 104 3.37 -8.92 -17.50
CA TRP A 104 2.69 -10.20 -17.63
C TRP A 104 1.28 -10.03 -18.20
N ALA A 105 0.48 -9.10 -17.67
CA ALA A 105 -0.86 -8.82 -18.17
C ALA A 105 -0.86 -8.38 -19.64
N TYR A 106 0.13 -7.63 -20.07
CA TYR A 106 0.25 -7.13 -21.44
C TYR A 106 0.39 -8.25 -22.47
N TYR A 107 1.27 -9.22 -22.24
CA TYR A 107 1.52 -10.27 -23.24
C TYR A 107 0.67 -11.53 -23.03
N GLU A 108 0.26 -11.84 -21.80
CA GLU A 108 -0.45 -13.09 -21.50
C GLU A 108 -1.97 -12.93 -21.58
N LEU A 109 -2.52 -11.83 -21.06
CA LEU A 109 -3.97 -11.65 -21.01
C LEU A 109 -4.55 -11.08 -22.29
N GLY A 110 -3.72 -10.53 -23.19
CA GLY A 110 -4.17 -10.05 -24.50
C GLY A 110 -5.12 -8.84 -24.47
N TRP A 111 -5.15 -8.09 -23.37
CA TRP A 111 -6.04 -6.94 -23.21
C TRP A 111 -5.59 -5.68 -23.96
N GLY A 112 -4.41 -5.70 -24.58
CA GLY A 112 -3.90 -4.61 -25.39
C GLY A 112 -3.35 -3.41 -24.62
N GLY A 113 -3.04 -3.54 -23.34
CA GLY A 113 -2.51 -2.46 -22.53
C GLY A 113 -1.73 -2.96 -21.30
N TRP A 114 -1.12 -2.02 -20.59
CA TRP A 114 -0.30 -2.27 -19.41
C TRP A 114 -1.03 -2.09 -18.09
N TRP A 115 -2.22 -1.43 -18.10
CA TRP A 115 -2.98 -1.09 -16.91
C TRP A 115 -4.45 -0.95 -17.24
N PHE A 116 -5.31 -1.59 -16.46
CA PHE A 116 -6.75 -1.74 -16.73
C PHE A 116 -7.64 -1.20 -15.61
N TRP A 117 -7.04 -0.71 -14.53
CA TRP A 117 -7.78 -0.28 -13.34
C TRP A 117 -8.59 -1.41 -12.70
N ASP A 118 -8.13 -2.64 -12.84
CA ASP A 118 -8.71 -3.78 -12.14
C ASP A 118 -8.60 -3.58 -10.62
N PRO A 119 -9.58 -4.04 -9.80
CA PRO A 119 -9.51 -3.89 -8.34
C PRO A 119 -8.22 -4.42 -7.70
N VAL A 120 -7.63 -5.49 -8.24
CA VAL A 120 -6.36 -6.05 -7.75
C VAL A 120 -5.15 -5.18 -8.14
N GLU A 121 -5.15 -4.61 -9.35
CA GLU A 121 -4.16 -3.61 -9.75
C GLU A 121 -4.24 -2.39 -8.85
N ASN A 122 -5.44 -1.86 -8.64
CA ASN A 122 -5.69 -0.73 -7.74
C ASN A 122 -5.23 -1.03 -6.30
N ALA A 123 -5.45 -2.26 -5.83
CA ALA A 123 -5.01 -2.71 -4.51
C ALA A 123 -3.49 -2.63 -4.34
N SER A 124 -2.71 -2.86 -5.39
CA SER A 124 -1.25 -2.74 -5.35
C SER A 124 -0.77 -1.29 -5.50
N LEU A 125 -1.49 -0.47 -6.27
CA LEU A 125 -1.13 0.92 -6.53
C LEU A 125 -1.32 1.81 -5.29
N MET A 126 -2.36 1.59 -4.48
CA MET A 126 -2.63 2.39 -3.29
C MET A 126 -1.47 2.38 -2.27
N PRO A 127 -0.95 1.24 -1.79
CA PRO A 127 0.20 1.23 -0.89
C PRO A 127 1.48 1.75 -1.56
N TRP A 128 1.65 1.62 -2.88
CA TRP A 128 2.76 2.20 -3.62
C TRP A 128 2.73 3.74 -3.60
N LEU A 129 1.58 4.36 -3.83
CA LEU A 129 1.41 5.82 -3.76
C LEU A 129 1.68 6.34 -2.35
N ILE A 130 1.15 5.68 -1.32
CA ILE A 130 1.38 6.07 0.08
C ILE A 130 2.85 5.88 0.47
N SER A 131 3.52 4.81 0.03
CA SER A 131 4.95 4.61 0.31
C SER A 131 5.82 5.63 -0.40
N THR A 132 5.44 6.10 -1.58
CA THR A 132 6.09 7.22 -2.28
C THR A 132 5.97 8.51 -1.46
N ALA A 133 4.78 8.83 -0.97
CA ALA A 133 4.56 9.98 -0.08
C ALA A 133 5.35 9.84 1.23
N LEU A 134 5.44 8.61 1.77
CA LEU A 134 6.23 8.31 2.96
C LEU A 134 7.72 8.60 2.75
N ILE A 135 8.31 8.20 1.61
CA ILE A 135 9.71 8.48 1.27
C ILE A 135 9.96 9.99 1.22
N HIS A 136 9.06 10.76 0.59
CA HIS A 136 9.13 12.22 0.58
C HIS A 136 9.10 12.78 2.00
N SER A 137 8.16 12.31 2.82
CA SER A 137 7.98 12.74 4.20
C SER A 137 9.20 12.43 5.07
N ILE A 138 9.75 11.21 4.99
CA ILE A 138 10.97 10.81 5.72
C ILE A 138 12.15 11.73 5.34
N THR A 139 12.32 12.01 4.05
CA THR A 139 13.43 12.83 3.56
C THR A 139 13.40 14.25 4.13
N VAL A 140 12.21 14.85 4.24
CA VAL A 140 12.03 16.18 4.86
C VAL A 140 12.22 16.09 6.37
N THR A 141 11.64 15.08 7.00
CA THR A 141 11.74 14.92 8.46
C THR A 141 13.19 14.71 8.92
N GLN A 142 13.98 13.93 8.17
CA GLN A 142 15.41 13.75 8.45
C GLN A 142 16.19 15.07 8.45
N LYS A 143 15.84 15.99 7.56
CA LYS A 143 16.61 17.21 7.33
C LYS A 143 16.23 18.32 8.30
N ASN A 144 14.93 18.55 8.51
CA ASN A 144 14.40 19.73 9.17
C ASN A 144 13.42 19.42 10.30
N ASN A 145 13.19 18.15 10.63
CA ASN A 145 12.15 17.69 11.57
C ASN A 145 10.70 18.06 11.18
N GLN A 146 10.52 18.59 9.98
CA GLN A 146 9.21 18.87 9.41
C GLN A 146 8.56 17.57 8.95
N PHE A 147 7.24 17.54 8.81
CA PHE A 147 6.48 16.37 8.39
C PHE A 147 6.51 15.17 9.35
N TYR A 148 6.96 15.36 10.59
CA TYR A 148 7.01 14.29 11.59
C TYR A 148 5.67 13.54 11.71
N ASN A 149 4.58 14.28 11.88
CA ASN A 149 3.24 13.70 11.98
C ASN A 149 2.77 13.03 10.68
N TRP A 150 3.11 13.64 9.54
CA TRP A 150 2.86 13.04 8.24
C TRP A 150 3.58 11.70 8.07
N THR A 151 4.83 11.61 8.46
CA THR A 151 5.64 10.39 8.37
C THR A 151 5.01 9.26 9.20
N ILE A 152 4.55 9.55 10.41
CA ILE A 152 3.88 8.55 11.26
C ILE A 152 2.57 8.09 10.62
N LEU A 153 1.71 9.02 10.20
CA LEU A 153 0.42 8.69 9.59
C LEU A 153 0.59 7.91 8.28
N LEU A 154 1.51 8.33 7.41
CA LEU A 154 1.78 7.65 6.15
C LEU A 154 2.34 6.24 6.37
N ALA A 155 3.16 6.01 7.40
CA ALA A 155 3.64 4.68 7.74
C ALA A 155 2.52 3.77 8.26
N ILE A 156 1.56 4.30 9.03
CA ILE A 156 0.37 3.57 9.47
C ILE A 156 -0.49 3.23 8.25
N PHE A 157 -0.83 4.22 7.42
CA PHE A 157 -1.68 4.00 6.24
C PHE A 157 -1.03 3.11 5.19
N GLY A 158 0.30 3.19 5.00
CA GLY A 158 1.01 2.32 4.05
C GLY A 158 0.75 0.84 4.34
N PHE A 159 0.91 0.41 5.59
CA PHE A 159 0.61 -0.97 5.99
C PHE A 159 -0.90 -1.25 5.98
N SER A 160 -1.74 -0.32 6.39
CA SER A 160 -3.19 -0.47 6.32
C SER A 160 -3.67 -0.70 4.89
N PHE A 161 -3.14 0.02 3.90
CA PHE A 161 -3.47 -0.20 2.48
C PHE A 161 -2.93 -1.52 1.94
N SER A 162 -1.79 -2.03 2.42
CA SER A 162 -1.33 -3.36 2.05
C SER A 162 -2.27 -4.45 2.57
N LEU A 163 -2.77 -4.32 3.80
CA LEU A 163 -3.77 -5.23 4.36
C LEU A 163 -5.13 -5.10 3.65
N LEU A 164 -5.54 -3.88 3.30
CA LEU A 164 -6.76 -3.65 2.51
C LEU A 164 -6.63 -4.30 1.12
N GLY A 165 -5.49 -4.18 0.47
CA GLY A 165 -5.21 -4.86 -0.80
C GLY A 165 -5.32 -6.37 -0.66
N THR A 166 -4.71 -6.94 0.39
CA THR A 166 -4.81 -8.37 0.70
C THR A 166 -6.26 -8.79 0.95
N PHE A 167 -7.05 -7.97 1.63
CA PHE A 167 -8.49 -8.19 1.83
C PHE A 167 -9.25 -8.21 0.50
N ILE A 168 -9.05 -7.20 -0.36
CA ILE A 168 -9.70 -7.11 -1.68
C ILE A 168 -9.44 -8.36 -2.51
N VAL A 169 -8.17 -8.79 -2.60
CA VAL A 169 -7.76 -9.96 -3.37
C VAL A 169 -8.34 -11.25 -2.80
N ARG A 170 -8.40 -11.38 -1.46
CA ARG A 170 -8.75 -12.65 -0.82
C ARG A 170 -10.23 -12.83 -0.54
N SER A 171 -10.97 -11.75 -0.33
CA SER A 171 -12.38 -11.81 0.04
C SER A 171 -13.29 -12.30 -1.09
N GLY A 172 -12.89 -12.11 -2.35
CA GLY A 172 -13.74 -12.41 -3.52
C GLY A 172 -14.97 -11.51 -3.62
N LEU A 173 -15.02 -10.41 -2.86
CA LEU A 173 -16.14 -9.47 -2.87
C LEU A 173 -16.18 -8.62 -4.15
N LEU A 174 -15.03 -8.37 -4.76
CA LEU A 174 -14.92 -7.62 -6.02
C LEU A 174 -14.57 -8.58 -7.15
N THR A 175 -15.28 -8.42 -8.26
CA THR A 175 -14.97 -9.19 -9.47
C THR A 175 -13.65 -8.69 -10.06
N SER A 176 -12.67 -9.59 -10.14
CA SER A 176 -11.37 -9.33 -10.72
C SER A 176 -10.90 -10.55 -11.49
N VAL A 177 -10.24 -10.32 -12.60
CA VAL A 177 -9.59 -11.39 -13.39
C VAL A 177 -8.35 -11.96 -12.69
N HIS A 178 -7.83 -11.27 -11.67
CA HIS A 178 -6.72 -11.70 -10.82
C HIS A 178 -7.17 -12.46 -9.56
N ALA A 179 -8.48 -12.62 -9.34
CA ALA A 179 -9.02 -13.28 -8.15
C ALA A 179 -9.07 -14.81 -8.34
N PHE A 180 -7.93 -15.47 -8.34
CA PHE A 180 -7.82 -16.92 -8.55
C PHE A 180 -8.24 -17.78 -7.34
N ALA A 181 -8.35 -17.20 -6.15
CA ALA A 181 -8.65 -17.92 -4.92
C ALA A 181 -9.41 -17.03 -3.92
N SER A 182 -10.69 -16.80 -4.20
CA SER A 182 -11.57 -16.09 -3.29
C SER A 182 -12.03 -16.97 -2.13
N ASP A 183 -11.98 -16.45 -0.91
CA ASP A 183 -12.45 -17.11 0.29
C ASP A 183 -12.98 -16.06 1.29
N PRO A 184 -14.30 -15.92 1.43
CA PRO A 184 -14.89 -14.94 2.34
C PRO A 184 -14.46 -15.08 3.80
N THR A 185 -14.26 -16.31 4.28
CA THR A 185 -13.86 -16.55 5.68
C THR A 185 -12.46 -15.98 5.96
N ARG A 186 -11.53 -16.21 5.04
CA ARG A 186 -10.18 -15.63 5.10
C ARG A 186 -10.23 -14.12 4.94
N GLY A 187 -11.12 -13.62 4.07
CA GLY A 187 -11.36 -12.18 3.90
C GLY A 187 -11.75 -11.49 5.20
N VAL A 188 -12.74 -12.04 5.93
CA VAL A 188 -13.19 -11.47 7.21
C VAL A 188 -12.06 -11.44 8.24
N PHE A 189 -11.24 -12.48 8.32
CA PHE A 189 -10.12 -12.50 9.26
C PHE A 189 -9.08 -11.42 8.94
N ILE A 190 -8.75 -11.24 7.66
CA ILE A 190 -7.85 -10.17 7.22
C ILE A 190 -8.45 -8.79 7.51
N LEU A 191 -9.76 -8.61 7.35
CA LEU A 191 -10.46 -7.38 7.70
C LEU A 191 -10.35 -7.06 9.20
N ILE A 192 -10.41 -8.07 10.08
CA ILE A 192 -10.18 -7.88 11.51
C ILE A 192 -8.74 -7.41 11.77
N ILE A 193 -7.74 -8.05 11.16
CA ILE A 193 -6.34 -7.62 11.28
C ILE A 193 -6.17 -6.18 10.77
N LEU A 194 -6.78 -5.83 9.65
CA LEU A 194 -6.79 -4.47 9.09
C LEU A 194 -7.39 -3.48 10.09
N ALA A 195 -8.56 -3.79 10.64
CA ALA A 195 -9.24 -2.92 11.61
C ALA A 195 -8.37 -2.69 12.86
N LEU A 196 -7.81 -3.75 13.44
CA LEU A 196 -6.91 -3.63 14.60
C LEU A 196 -5.64 -2.84 14.27
N SER A 197 -5.00 -3.12 13.13
CA SER A 197 -3.77 -2.47 12.70
C SER A 197 -3.98 -1.01 12.27
N THR A 198 -5.21 -0.58 12.00
CA THR A 198 -5.50 0.80 11.63
C THR A 198 -6.07 1.58 12.80
N LEU A 199 -7.11 1.07 13.45
CA LEU A 199 -7.83 1.83 14.48
C LEU A 199 -7.01 2.02 15.76
N ILE A 200 -6.32 0.97 16.24
CA ILE A 200 -5.52 1.07 17.46
C ILE A 200 -4.39 2.10 17.33
N PRO A 201 -3.56 2.08 16.26
CA PRO A 201 -2.55 3.11 16.04
C PRO A 201 -3.10 4.53 15.89
N LEU A 202 -4.22 4.69 15.19
CA LEU A 202 -4.85 6.01 15.04
C LEU A 202 -5.39 6.53 16.37
N LEU A 203 -5.95 5.66 17.22
CA LEU A 203 -6.35 6.04 18.58
C LEU A 203 -5.14 6.46 19.41
N ILE A 204 -4.05 5.68 19.40
CA ILE A 204 -2.81 6.02 20.10
C ILE A 204 -2.28 7.37 19.59
N TYR A 205 -2.28 7.59 18.28
CA TYR A 205 -1.87 8.85 17.67
C TYR A 205 -2.74 10.03 18.14
N GLY A 206 -4.06 9.85 18.19
CA GLY A 206 -5.00 10.90 18.60
C GLY A 206 -4.88 11.29 20.08
N PHE A 207 -4.58 10.33 20.97
CA PHE A 207 -4.41 10.59 22.40
C PHE A 207 -3.02 11.08 22.76
N LYS A 208 -2.03 10.92 21.88
CA LYS A 208 -0.67 11.37 22.15
C LYS A 208 -0.50 12.81 21.68
N ASN A 209 -0.04 13.70 22.58
CA ASN A 209 0.41 15.02 22.20
C ASN A 209 1.61 14.90 21.25
N THR A 210 1.34 14.94 19.96
CA THR A 210 2.37 14.97 18.93
C THR A 210 3.10 16.30 18.96
N HIS A 211 4.41 16.27 18.80
CA HIS A 211 5.24 17.47 18.77
C HIS A 211 4.69 18.48 17.75
N ARG A 212 4.16 19.59 18.23
CA ARG A 212 3.90 20.76 17.39
C ARG A 212 5.23 21.45 17.15
N ILE A 213 5.75 21.29 15.96
CA ILE A 213 6.89 22.07 15.50
C ILE A 213 6.27 23.23 14.72
N ASP A 214 6.46 24.44 15.18
CA ASP A 214 6.11 25.66 14.44
C ASP A 214 7.01 25.75 13.21
N THR A 215 6.52 25.25 12.09
CA THR A 215 7.24 25.27 10.82
C THR A 215 6.75 26.41 9.97
N LYS A 216 7.65 27.35 9.70
CA LYS A 216 7.42 28.37 8.67
C LYS A 216 7.76 27.74 7.32
N TYR A 217 6.74 27.58 6.48
CA TYR A 217 6.92 27.13 5.09
C TYR A 217 7.12 28.36 4.20
N PHE A 218 8.20 28.35 3.43
CA PHE A 218 8.36 29.29 2.32
C PHE A 218 7.69 28.71 1.08
N ILE A 219 6.84 29.51 0.41
CA ILE A 219 6.03 29.04 -0.73
C ILE A 219 6.88 28.41 -1.84
N PHE A 220 8.08 28.91 -2.08
CA PHE A 220 9.00 28.42 -3.10
C PHE A 220 10.14 27.56 -2.49
N SER A 221 9.87 26.78 -1.46
CA SER A 221 10.86 25.87 -0.88
C SER A 221 10.69 24.44 -1.41
N LYS A 222 11.77 23.66 -1.32
CA LYS A 222 11.76 22.20 -1.65
C LYS A 222 10.74 21.44 -0.79
N GLU A 223 10.61 21.83 0.46
CA GLU A 223 9.67 21.25 1.42
C GLU A 223 8.23 21.47 0.96
N THR A 224 7.90 22.67 0.47
CA THR A 224 6.56 22.97 -0.07
C THR A 224 6.27 22.17 -1.33
N GLY A 225 7.24 21.98 -2.22
CA GLY A 225 7.09 21.11 -3.38
C GLY A 225 6.83 19.66 -2.98
N LEU A 226 7.56 19.12 -1.99
CA LEU A 226 7.34 17.77 -1.48
C LEU A 226 6.00 17.63 -0.74
N LEU A 227 5.52 18.70 -0.07
CA LEU A 227 4.18 18.73 0.52
C LEU A 227 3.09 18.62 -0.55
N LEU A 228 3.21 19.42 -1.63
CA LEU A 228 2.27 19.36 -2.75
C LEU A 228 2.25 17.97 -3.40
N ASN A 229 3.43 17.37 -3.60
CA ASN A 229 3.52 16.01 -4.10
C ASN A 229 2.82 15.00 -3.17
N ASN A 230 2.99 15.13 -1.86
CA ASN A 230 2.29 14.27 -0.90
C ASN A 230 0.77 14.46 -0.97
N ILE A 231 0.29 15.69 -1.13
CA ILE A 231 -1.15 15.97 -1.29
C ILE A 231 -1.68 15.30 -2.54
N PHE A 232 -0.99 15.42 -3.70
CA PHE A 232 -1.40 14.75 -4.93
C PHE A 232 -1.42 13.23 -4.80
N LEU A 233 -0.40 12.62 -4.20
CA LEU A 233 -0.31 11.19 -3.98
C LEU A 233 -1.43 10.66 -3.08
N ILE A 234 -1.72 11.36 -1.99
CA ILE A 234 -2.78 10.98 -1.04
C ILE A 234 -4.15 11.16 -1.70
N THR A 235 -4.40 12.27 -2.38
CA THR A 235 -5.67 12.51 -3.09
C THR A 235 -5.89 11.44 -4.16
N SER A 236 -4.86 11.09 -4.92
CA SER A 236 -4.90 10.00 -5.90
C SER A 236 -5.22 8.66 -5.25
N THR A 237 -4.61 8.35 -4.10
CA THR A 237 -4.93 7.13 -3.35
C THR A 237 -6.38 7.09 -2.90
N ILE A 238 -6.90 8.20 -2.37
CA ILE A 238 -8.32 8.31 -1.95
C ILE A 238 -9.26 8.15 -3.15
N THR A 239 -8.93 8.75 -4.28
CA THR A 239 -9.71 8.63 -5.52
C THR A 239 -9.79 7.20 -6.01
N ILE A 240 -8.65 6.48 -6.00
CA ILE A 240 -8.61 5.06 -6.36
C ILE A 240 -9.38 4.22 -5.35
N LEU A 241 -9.24 4.49 -4.06
CA LEU A 241 -9.97 3.79 -3.00
C LEU A 241 -11.48 3.93 -3.17
N ILE A 242 -11.96 5.16 -3.39
CA ILE A 242 -13.39 5.42 -3.60
C ILE A 242 -13.86 4.66 -4.84
N GLY A 243 -13.20 4.79 -5.98
CA GLY A 243 -13.59 4.11 -7.22
C GLY A 243 -13.59 2.59 -7.07
N THR A 244 -12.64 2.03 -6.32
CA THR A 244 -12.53 0.58 -6.12
C THR A 244 -13.59 0.02 -5.18
N LEU A 245 -13.91 0.73 -4.08
CA LEU A 245 -14.88 0.28 -3.08
C LEU A 245 -16.31 0.71 -3.36
N TYR A 246 -16.54 1.71 -4.20
CA TYR A 246 -17.85 2.26 -4.48
C TYR A 246 -18.87 1.21 -4.98
N PRO A 247 -18.51 0.30 -5.92
CA PRO A 247 -19.39 -0.78 -6.34
C PRO A 247 -19.88 -1.64 -5.18
N LEU A 248 -18.96 -2.04 -4.29
CA LEU A 248 -19.28 -2.87 -3.13
C LEU A 248 -20.21 -2.14 -2.14
N ILE A 249 -19.93 -0.88 -1.86
CA ILE A 249 -20.75 -0.05 -0.96
C ILE A 249 -22.14 0.11 -1.53
N LEU A 250 -22.27 0.43 -2.82
CA LEU A 250 -23.57 0.63 -3.46
C LEU A 250 -24.37 -0.67 -3.51
N GLU A 251 -23.75 -1.79 -3.88
CA GLU A 251 -24.40 -3.10 -3.88
C GLU A 251 -24.94 -3.48 -2.49
N THR A 252 -24.14 -3.21 -1.44
CA THR A 252 -24.54 -3.50 -0.06
C THR A 252 -25.75 -2.65 0.40
N ILE A 253 -25.82 -1.40 -0.02
CA ILE A 253 -26.90 -0.47 0.42
C ILE A 253 -28.14 -0.59 -0.43
N THR A 254 -27.99 -0.73 -1.75
CA THR A 254 -29.11 -0.63 -2.71
C THR A 254 -29.47 -1.95 -3.38
N GLY A 255 -28.62 -2.97 -3.27
CA GLY A 255 -28.72 -4.22 -4.04
C GLY A 255 -28.38 -4.05 -5.54
N SER A 256 -28.06 -2.84 -5.99
CA SER A 256 -27.75 -2.56 -7.41
C SER A 256 -26.30 -2.83 -7.72
N LYS A 257 -26.03 -3.63 -8.76
CA LYS A 257 -24.67 -3.90 -9.23
C LYS A 257 -24.26 -2.85 -10.26
N ILE A 258 -23.16 -2.19 -9.98
CA ILE A 258 -22.48 -1.29 -10.92
C ILE A 258 -21.02 -1.68 -11.03
N SER A 259 -20.37 -1.21 -12.08
CA SER A 259 -18.91 -1.32 -12.23
C SER A 259 -18.32 0.08 -12.43
N VAL A 260 -17.17 0.33 -11.80
CA VAL A 260 -16.37 1.54 -12.00
C VAL A 260 -15.16 1.14 -12.84
N GLY A 261 -15.13 1.62 -14.07
CA GLY A 261 -14.11 1.25 -15.06
C GLY A 261 -13.10 2.36 -15.34
N ALA A 262 -12.27 2.12 -16.34
CA ALA A 262 -11.15 3.00 -16.75
C ALA A 262 -11.56 4.46 -17.01
N ALA A 263 -12.78 4.70 -17.49
CA ALA A 263 -13.27 6.07 -17.75
C ALA A 263 -13.24 6.95 -16.48
N TYR A 264 -13.66 6.41 -15.34
CA TYR A 264 -13.61 7.13 -14.05
C TYR A 264 -12.17 7.43 -13.65
N TYR A 265 -11.30 6.43 -13.63
CA TYR A 265 -9.90 6.59 -13.18
C TYR A 265 -9.11 7.49 -14.12
N ASN A 266 -9.28 7.35 -15.43
CA ASN A 266 -8.60 8.21 -16.41
C ASN A 266 -9.04 9.68 -16.27
N ALA A 267 -10.32 9.93 -15.99
CA ALA A 267 -10.83 11.29 -15.81
C ALA A 267 -10.43 11.93 -14.48
N THR A 268 -10.16 11.13 -13.44
CA THR A 268 -9.86 11.64 -12.09
C THR A 268 -8.38 11.55 -11.74
N PHE A 269 -7.73 10.41 -11.95
CA PHE A 269 -6.33 10.17 -11.60
C PHE A 269 -5.36 10.90 -12.54
N SER A 270 -5.58 10.83 -13.87
CA SER A 270 -4.63 11.39 -14.85
C SER A 270 -4.46 12.91 -14.70
N PRO A 271 -5.51 13.73 -14.51
CA PRO A 271 -5.34 15.16 -14.28
C PRO A 271 -4.55 15.50 -13.00
N MET A 272 -4.60 14.64 -11.97
CA MET A 272 -3.81 14.84 -10.74
C MET A 272 -2.35 14.49 -10.93
N MET A 273 -2.03 13.54 -11.82
CA MET A 273 -0.66 13.14 -12.10
C MET A 273 0.11 14.17 -12.93
N ILE A 274 -0.55 14.96 -13.77
CA ILE A 274 0.10 16.00 -14.57
C ILE A 274 0.81 17.04 -13.68
N PRO A 275 0.13 17.74 -12.76
CA PRO A 275 0.80 18.67 -11.86
C PRO A 275 1.80 17.96 -10.92
N PHE A 276 1.53 16.74 -10.47
CA PHE A 276 2.49 15.95 -9.67
C PHE A 276 3.83 15.76 -10.41
N ILE A 277 3.80 15.32 -11.66
CA ILE A 277 5.00 15.13 -12.48
C ILE A 277 5.70 16.47 -12.70
N THR A 278 4.95 17.53 -12.99
CA THR A 278 5.49 18.86 -13.20
C THR A 278 6.22 19.38 -11.96
N VAL A 279 5.61 19.27 -10.79
CA VAL A 279 6.24 19.67 -9.51
C VAL A 279 7.47 18.83 -9.21
N SER A 280 7.39 17.52 -9.40
CA SER A 280 8.52 16.60 -9.19
C SER A 280 9.70 16.94 -10.10
N TYR A 281 9.44 17.18 -11.39
CA TYR A 281 10.48 17.52 -12.35
C TYR A 281 11.14 18.87 -12.06
N THR A 282 10.37 19.92 -11.84
CA THR A 282 10.89 21.27 -11.60
C THR A 282 11.69 21.37 -10.31
N HIS A 283 11.21 20.74 -9.22
CA HIS A 283 11.90 20.79 -7.93
C HIS A 283 13.17 19.93 -7.88
N LEU A 284 13.21 18.78 -8.53
CA LEU A 284 14.42 17.95 -8.58
C LEU A 284 15.52 18.64 -9.41
N ARG A 285 15.19 19.17 -10.58
CA ARG A 285 16.16 19.76 -11.48
C ARG A 285 16.71 21.11 -11.01
N ALA A 286 15.89 21.93 -10.36
CA ALA A 286 16.34 23.23 -9.85
C ALA A 286 17.43 23.13 -8.78
N HIS A 287 17.56 21.99 -8.12
CA HIS A 287 18.58 21.75 -7.09
C HIS A 287 19.86 21.08 -7.62
N GLU A 288 19.82 20.44 -8.79
CA GLU A 288 21.03 19.89 -9.42
C GLU A 288 21.86 20.97 -10.12
N THR A 289 21.27 22.10 -10.45
CA THR A 289 21.90 23.20 -11.20
C THR A 289 22.43 24.35 -10.34
N GLN A 290 22.25 24.33 -9.03
CA GLN A 290 22.87 25.31 -8.14
C GLN A 290 24.29 24.85 -7.79
N PRO A 291 25.34 25.57 -8.22
CA PRO A 291 26.70 25.32 -7.75
C PRO A 291 26.76 25.58 -6.22
N TYR A 292 27.46 24.71 -5.54
CA TYR A 292 27.77 24.83 -4.09
C TYR A 292 28.48 26.13 -3.77
#